data_7ecfe243e7e784d1c4a1c580624064d3
#
_entry.id   7ecfe243e7e784d1c4a1c580624064d3
#
_cell.length_a   1.000
_cell.length_b   1.000
_cell.length_c   1.000
_cell.angle_alpha   90.00
_cell.angle_beta   90.00
_cell.angle_gamma   90.00
#
_symmetry.space_group_name_H-M   'P 1'
#
loop_
_entity.id
_entity.type
_entity.pdbx_description
1 polymer ?
#
loop_
_entity_poly.entity_id
_entity_poly.type
_entity_poly.pdbx_seq_one_letter_code
_entity_poly.pdbx_strand_id
1 'polypeptide(L)'
;MPPRLLLHLLPRGGLLPPPLRRRSPSPLLRRIPLAKCPGAFFLSPVRAFSGHSGMAAGSPEQQQQRSVVVRETVELTEKEEQIFRRLLEVVRHFGLGTQLRVAGGWVRDKLLGKDSSDIDIALDNMMGQNFCEKVNEYLESIGEKQKGIGVIQCNPDQSKHLETARMLILDTWIDFVNLRSETYAEDSRIPTMEVGTAKEDAYRRDLTINSLFFNINNNSVEDLTGRGIEDLKKGLIVTPLPAKATFLDDPLRVLRAIRFAARFNFTLAEDLKEAASDERVKSELGNKISRERIGHEIDLMMSDKHPVKAICDIHDLGLFYVVFSFPENSNPSVFDKCDQQCVSHIEAAWNLAYSIGSPVFSSGSDPKFQDEQRRLCLYSALFTPLRNMFYLDKKSKKVPVSSYIIKNSLKLKASDAETVVNIHAAGEKFAELVLLLESNVDVGTLKRKLEDEYLEIPTDSVKRVFAGLILREIKDFWRVALLISVLAYPEAENAVDILIKQDELHLRKEKYTRVERTITDLDLDGVWKLKPVLDGKSIMGVMQVKSGGPLIGKWQQRALKWQLAHPNGTMDECIEWMKQSQSKRQKVETST
;
A
#
# COMPACT_ATOMS: atom_id res chain seq x y z
N MET A 1 -46.72 0.52 39.16
CA MET A 1 -47.83 1.43 38.76
C MET A 1 -47.23 2.73 38.32
N PRO A 2 -47.51 3.20 37.09
CA PRO A 2 -47.11 4.55 36.61
C PRO A 2 -48.20 5.61 36.86
N PRO A 3 -47.93 6.88 36.55
CA PRO A 3 -48.61 7.52 35.44
C PRO A 3 -47.66 8.38 34.57
N ARG A 4 -47.71 8.26 33.27
CA ARG A 4 -48.58 8.86 32.19
C ARG A 4 -48.57 10.37 32.09
N LEU A 5 -48.00 10.80 30.92
CA LEU A 5 -48.50 11.71 29.87
C LEU A 5 -48.49 13.23 30.14
N LEU A 6 -47.88 13.96 29.19
CA LEU A 6 -48.62 14.85 28.27
C LEU A 6 -47.74 15.39 27.13
N LEU A 7 -48.29 15.25 25.92
CA LEU A 7 -47.85 15.83 24.64
C LEU A 7 -48.05 17.38 24.64
N HIS A 8 -47.19 18.09 23.88
CA HIS A 8 -47.64 19.26 23.09
C HIS A 8 -46.76 19.46 21.84
N LEU A 9 -47.34 19.26 20.74
CA LEU A 9 -47.39 19.82 19.39
C LEU A 9 -46.41 20.90 18.95
N LEU A 10 -45.93 20.68 17.73
CA LEU A 10 -45.18 21.52 16.78
C LEU A 10 -45.91 22.83 16.40
N PRO A 11 -45.21 23.83 15.77
CA PRO A 11 -45.37 23.89 14.32
C PRO A 11 -44.10 24.17 13.49
N ARG A 12 -44.28 23.83 12.21
CA ARG A 12 -43.41 23.93 11.04
C ARG A 12 -42.96 25.34 10.69
N GLY A 13 -41.77 25.48 10.16
CA GLY A 13 -41.33 26.63 9.39
C GLY A 13 -40.06 26.31 8.62
N GLY A 14 -40.19 26.04 7.34
CA GLY A 14 -39.08 25.72 6.46
C GLY A 14 -38.39 26.95 5.90
N LEU A 15 -37.10 26.84 5.64
CA LEU A 15 -36.37 27.69 4.71
C LEU A 15 -35.29 26.86 4.02
N LEU A 16 -35.36 26.79 2.68
CA LEU A 16 -34.41 26.20 1.76
C LEU A 16 -33.16 27.06 1.64
N PRO A 17 -31.97 26.49 1.45
CA PRO A 17 -30.77 27.24 1.12
C PRO A 17 -30.68 27.56 -0.38
N PRO A 18 -30.01 28.66 -0.78
CA PRO A 18 -29.95 29.12 -2.16
C PRO A 18 -28.89 28.33 -2.99
N PRO A 19 -28.96 28.35 -4.34
CA PRO A 19 -28.16 27.53 -5.23
C PRO A 19 -26.72 28.06 -5.41
N LEU A 20 -25.78 27.14 -5.50
CA LEU A 20 -24.35 27.35 -5.80
C LEU A 20 -24.16 27.89 -7.23
N ARG A 21 -23.56 29.07 -7.35
CA ARG A 21 -23.08 29.67 -8.60
C ARG A 21 -21.86 28.91 -9.14
N ARG A 22 -21.96 28.45 -10.37
CA ARG A 22 -20.82 28.01 -11.21
C ARG A 22 -19.87 29.19 -11.44
N ARG A 23 -18.58 28.99 -11.17
CA ARG A 23 -17.51 29.86 -11.66
C ARG A 23 -16.78 29.18 -12.81
N SER A 24 -16.67 29.92 -13.90
CA SER A 24 -15.93 29.62 -15.11
C SER A 24 -14.40 29.70 -14.92
N PRO A 25 -13.60 29.05 -15.79
CA PRO A 25 -12.14 28.98 -15.63
C PRO A 25 -11.45 30.24 -16.19
N SER A 26 -10.38 30.66 -15.55
CA SER A 26 -9.44 31.68 -16.01
C SER A 26 -8.05 31.10 -16.26
N PRO A 27 -7.17 31.76 -17.04
CA PRO A 27 -6.28 31.09 -17.98
C PRO A 27 -4.81 31.02 -17.58
N LEU A 28 -4.11 30.11 -18.24
CA LEU A 28 -2.67 30.15 -18.61
C LEU A 28 -1.65 30.65 -17.57
N LEU A 29 -0.92 29.68 -16.98
CA LEU A 29 0.41 29.92 -16.44
C LEU A 29 1.48 29.21 -17.30
N ARG A 30 2.48 29.99 -17.66
CA ARG A 30 3.60 29.69 -18.54
C ARG A 30 4.47 28.54 -18.01
N ARG A 31 4.89 27.68 -18.94
CA ARG A 31 5.92 26.66 -18.72
C ARG A 31 7.27 27.31 -18.40
N ILE A 32 7.88 26.85 -17.30
CA ILE A 32 9.30 27.02 -16.98
C ILE A 32 9.97 25.65 -17.22
N PRO A 33 11.11 25.58 -17.90
CA PRO A 33 11.75 24.28 -18.19
C PRO A 33 12.46 23.72 -16.96
N LEU A 34 12.16 22.47 -16.62
CA LEU A 34 12.88 21.70 -15.62
C LEU A 34 14.24 21.27 -16.17
N ALA A 35 15.29 21.66 -15.47
CA ALA A 35 16.65 21.20 -15.66
C ALA A 35 16.75 19.69 -15.36
N LYS A 36 17.44 18.98 -16.25
CA LYS A 36 17.79 17.55 -16.12
C LYS A 36 18.76 17.36 -14.96
N CYS A 37 18.39 16.56 -13.96
CA CYS A 37 19.34 15.92 -13.07
C CYS A 37 19.48 14.44 -13.43
N PRO A 38 20.69 13.93 -13.70
CA PRO A 38 20.92 12.52 -13.92
C PRO A 38 21.25 11.87 -12.56
N GLY A 39 20.29 11.16 -11.99
CA GLY A 39 20.49 10.31 -10.81
C GLY A 39 20.27 8.86 -11.15
N ALA A 40 21.30 8.18 -11.66
CA ALA A 40 21.29 6.73 -11.77
C ALA A 40 21.40 6.11 -10.37
N PHE A 41 20.32 5.55 -9.86
CA PHE A 41 20.35 4.76 -8.65
C PHE A 41 20.83 3.35 -8.98
N PHE A 42 22.04 3.02 -8.58
CA PHE A 42 22.53 1.65 -8.53
C PHE A 42 21.84 0.90 -7.40
N LEU A 43 20.91 0.02 -7.76
CA LEU A 43 20.37 -0.99 -6.86
C LEU A 43 21.30 -2.20 -6.87
N SER A 44 21.94 -2.48 -5.76
CA SER A 44 22.76 -3.69 -5.59
C SER A 44 21.84 -4.92 -5.50
N PRO A 45 22.24 -6.07 -6.10
CA PRO A 45 21.45 -7.28 -6.08
C PRO A 45 21.37 -7.86 -4.65
N VAL A 46 20.15 -8.18 -4.24
CA VAL A 46 19.90 -8.95 -3.01
C VAL A 46 20.38 -10.38 -3.25
N ARG A 47 21.34 -10.84 -2.45
CA ARG A 47 21.76 -12.25 -2.42
C ARG A 47 20.60 -13.09 -1.88
N ALA A 48 20.28 -14.18 -2.59
CA ALA A 48 19.33 -15.17 -2.16
C ALA A 48 19.71 -15.74 -0.77
N PHE A 49 18.74 -15.72 0.14
CA PHE A 49 18.84 -16.48 1.39
C PHE A 49 18.50 -17.94 1.07
N SER A 50 19.50 -18.80 1.15
CA SER A 50 19.30 -20.25 1.07
C SER A 50 18.85 -20.75 2.45
N GLY A 51 17.66 -21.37 2.49
CA GLY A 51 17.19 -22.12 3.64
C GLY A 51 18.10 -23.30 3.95
N HIS A 52 18.48 -23.45 5.21
CA HIS A 52 19.32 -24.55 5.68
C HIS A 52 18.48 -25.68 6.24
N SER A 53 18.54 -26.84 5.61
CA SER A 53 18.40 -28.12 6.29
C SER A 53 19.63 -28.96 5.94
N GLY A 54 20.41 -29.34 6.93
CA GLY A 54 21.49 -30.32 6.74
C GLY A 54 22.75 -30.00 7.54
N MET A 55 22.97 -30.73 8.62
CA MET A 55 24.16 -30.68 9.46
C MET A 55 25.46 -30.94 8.66
N ALA A 56 26.40 -30.01 8.72
CA ALA A 56 27.84 -30.31 8.68
C ALA A 56 28.59 -29.18 9.38
N ALA A 57 29.41 -29.53 10.36
CA ALA A 57 30.28 -28.63 11.12
C ALA A 57 31.30 -27.94 10.20
N GLY A 58 31.16 -26.64 10.02
CA GLY A 58 32.14 -25.76 9.37
C GLY A 58 32.17 -24.46 10.15
N SER A 59 33.37 -23.97 10.40
CA SER A 59 33.76 -22.78 11.18
C SER A 59 32.85 -21.57 10.98
N PRO A 60 32.66 -20.70 11.98
CA PRO A 60 31.78 -19.54 11.88
C PRO A 60 32.39 -18.51 10.93
N GLU A 61 31.87 -18.41 9.72
CA GLU A 61 32.11 -17.26 8.86
C GLU A 61 31.47 -16.03 9.52
N GLN A 62 32.33 -15.10 9.92
CA GLN A 62 31.96 -13.79 10.42
C GLN A 62 31.06 -13.11 9.36
N GLN A 63 29.79 -12.99 9.66
CA GLN A 63 28.89 -12.09 8.95
C GLN A 63 29.47 -10.69 9.08
N GLN A 64 30.11 -10.18 8.04
CA GLN A 64 30.56 -8.80 7.95
C GLN A 64 29.31 -7.90 8.02
N GLN A 65 29.04 -7.42 9.22
CA GLN A 65 28.03 -6.40 9.49
C GLN A 65 28.41 -5.16 8.66
N ARG A 66 27.63 -4.83 7.64
CA ARG A 66 27.81 -3.60 6.85
C ARG A 66 27.58 -2.44 7.79
N SER A 67 28.65 -1.72 8.17
CA SER A 67 28.53 -0.48 8.94
C SER A 67 27.71 0.53 8.15
N VAL A 68 26.66 1.04 8.80
CA VAL A 68 25.83 2.12 8.25
C VAL A 68 26.64 3.41 8.36
N VAL A 69 26.70 4.17 7.28
CA VAL A 69 27.34 5.49 7.30
C VAL A 69 26.41 6.44 8.05
N VAL A 70 26.84 6.85 9.24
CA VAL A 70 26.14 7.79 10.11
C VAL A 70 26.99 9.04 10.24
N ARG A 71 26.40 10.20 9.98
CA ARG A 71 27.07 11.49 10.14
C ARG A 71 27.32 11.78 11.62
N GLU A 72 28.42 12.47 11.93
CA GLU A 72 28.72 12.86 13.31
C GLU A 72 27.87 14.05 13.78
N THR A 73 27.45 14.89 12.86
CA THR A 73 26.66 16.10 13.11
C THR A 73 25.44 16.16 12.19
N VAL A 74 24.44 16.89 12.62
CA VAL A 74 23.26 17.21 11.80
C VAL A 74 23.60 18.38 10.89
N GLU A 75 23.45 18.20 9.59
CA GLU A 75 23.53 19.28 8.60
C GLU A 75 22.13 19.85 8.39
N LEU A 76 21.95 21.12 8.72
CA LEU A 76 20.71 21.86 8.51
C LEU A 76 20.65 22.37 7.07
N THR A 77 19.47 22.35 6.49
CA THR A 77 19.19 23.11 5.27
C THR A 77 19.07 24.60 5.62
N GLU A 78 19.28 25.48 4.64
CA GLU A 78 19.14 26.93 4.84
C GLU A 78 17.76 27.29 5.43
N LYS A 79 16.72 26.60 5.02
CA LYS A 79 15.36 26.79 5.51
C LYS A 79 15.20 26.38 6.98
N GLU A 80 15.77 25.26 7.37
CA GLU A 80 15.78 24.78 8.76
C GLU A 80 16.56 25.74 9.66
N GLU A 81 17.71 26.24 9.19
CA GLU A 81 18.48 27.27 9.92
C GLU A 81 17.68 28.55 10.15
N GLN A 82 16.95 29.01 9.12
CA GLN A 82 16.10 30.19 9.24
C GLN A 82 14.96 29.96 10.24
N ILE A 83 14.30 28.79 10.20
CA ILE A 83 13.24 28.42 11.14
C ILE A 83 13.78 28.39 12.56
N PHE A 84 14.88 27.66 12.80
CA PHE A 84 15.45 27.49 14.14
C PHE A 84 15.97 28.83 14.70
N ARG A 85 16.58 29.66 13.87
CA ARG A 85 16.99 31.03 14.25
C ARG A 85 15.77 31.85 14.68
N ARG A 86 14.69 31.84 13.93
CA ARG A 86 13.46 32.54 14.27
C ARG A 86 12.90 32.08 15.62
N LEU A 87 12.86 30.80 15.88
CA LEU A 87 12.38 30.25 17.16
C LEU A 87 13.29 30.65 18.34
N LEU A 88 14.61 30.65 18.15
CA LEU A 88 15.54 31.13 19.16
C LEU A 88 15.44 32.64 19.40
N GLU A 89 15.08 33.44 18.39
CA GLU A 89 14.78 34.87 18.56
C GLU A 89 13.57 35.08 19.47
N VAL A 90 12.52 34.27 19.31
CA VAL A 90 11.36 34.29 20.20
C VAL A 90 11.76 33.98 21.65
N VAL A 91 12.52 32.90 21.86
CA VAL A 91 13.00 32.50 23.19
C VAL A 91 13.79 33.64 23.85
N ARG A 92 14.69 34.30 23.09
CA ARG A 92 15.50 35.41 23.59
C ARG A 92 14.68 36.68 23.85
N HIS A 93 13.77 37.02 22.95
CA HIS A 93 12.96 38.25 23.06
C HIS A 93 12.12 38.27 24.33
N PHE A 94 11.53 37.15 24.70
CA PHE A 94 10.69 37.03 25.88
C PHE A 94 11.45 36.53 27.13
N GLY A 95 12.74 36.26 27.03
CA GLY A 95 13.54 35.73 28.14
C GLY A 95 13.05 34.35 28.60
N LEU A 96 12.52 33.54 27.68
CA LEU A 96 12.03 32.19 27.98
C LEU A 96 13.21 31.27 28.27
N GLY A 97 13.16 30.53 29.38
CA GLY A 97 14.19 29.51 29.68
C GLY A 97 14.00 28.21 28.89
N THR A 98 13.22 28.24 27.82
CA THR A 98 12.77 27.06 27.05
C THR A 98 13.90 26.45 26.25
N GLN A 99 14.08 25.14 26.39
CA GLN A 99 14.93 24.33 25.52
C GLN A 99 14.07 23.76 24.38
N LEU A 100 14.47 24.08 23.17
CA LEU A 100 13.83 23.59 21.95
C LEU A 100 14.57 22.38 21.43
N ARG A 101 13.90 21.23 21.29
CA ARG A 101 14.49 19.98 20.78
C ARG A 101 13.69 19.45 19.61
N VAL A 102 14.34 19.28 18.46
CA VAL A 102 13.73 18.45 17.41
C VAL A 102 13.82 16.99 17.83
N ALA A 103 12.71 16.24 17.73
CA ALA A 103 12.60 14.92 18.31
C ALA A 103 12.53 13.80 17.25
N GLY A 104 13.19 12.69 17.53
CA GLY A 104 12.89 11.40 16.92
C GLY A 104 13.32 11.22 15.46
N GLY A 105 12.36 10.95 14.58
CA GLY A 105 12.60 10.52 13.21
C GLY A 105 13.41 11.48 12.36
N TRP A 106 13.21 12.77 12.52
CA TRP A 106 13.97 13.80 11.83
C TRP A 106 15.48 13.72 12.15
N VAL A 107 15.83 13.55 13.41
CA VAL A 107 17.25 13.46 13.87
C VAL A 107 17.93 12.23 13.26
N ARG A 108 17.28 11.07 13.37
CA ARG A 108 17.75 9.82 12.74
C ARG A 108 17.97 10.00 11.24
N ASP A 109 17.01 10.57 10.53
CA ASP A 109 17.06 10.69 9.08
C ASP A 109 18.18 11.67 8.66
N LYS A 110 18.38 12.78 9.38
CA LYS A 110 19.53 13.69 9.17
C LYS A 110 20.87 13.00 9.39
N LEU A 111 21.03 12.22 10.46
CA LEU A 111 22.25 11.46 10.72
C LEU A 111 22.50 10.40 9.64
N LEU A 112 21.47 9.88 8.98
CA LEU A 112 21.56 8.98 7.83
C LEU A 112 21.77 9.73 6.50
N GLY A 113 21.96 11.05 6.52
CA GLY A 113 22.11 11.87 5.32
C GLY A 113 20.85 12.01 4.47
N LYS A 114 19.68 11.91 5.10
CA LYS A 114 18.37 12.05 4.45
C LYS A 114 17.69 13.33 4.94
N ASP A 115 16.98 14.01 4.06
CA ASP A 115 16.13 15.13 4.46
C ASP A 115 14.79 14.61 4.97
N SER A 116 14.27 15.31 5.98
CA SER A 116 12.94 15.09 6.55
C SER A 116 12.22 16.43 6.67
N SER A 117 10.97 16.47 6.22
CA SER A 117 10.12 17.67 6.34
C SER A 117 9.21 17.64 7.56
N ASP A 118 9.22 16.56 8.34
CA ASP A 118 8.39 16.35 9.52
C ASP A 118 9.16 16.78 10.74
N ILE A 119 8.95 18.03 11.19
CA ILE A 119 9.71 18.65 12.27
C ILE A 119 8.84 18.75 13.51
N ASP A 120 9.07 17.84 14.46
CA ASP A 120 8.46 17.86 15.79
C ASP A 120 9.39 18.55 16.79
N ILE A 121 8.96 19.69 17.35
CA ILE A 121 9.74 20.43 18.35
C ILE A 121 9.15 20.19 19.73
N ALA A 122 9.94 19.50 20.56
CA ALA A 122 9.60 19.26 21.95
C ALA A 122 10.01 20.44 22.84
N LEU A 123 9.08 20.85 23.70
CA LEU A 123 9.22 21.93 24.67
C LEU A 123 9.29 21.34 26.08
N ASP A 124 10.17 21.87 26.92
CA ASP A 124 10.42 21.36 28.27
C ASP A 124 9.68 22.09 29.40
N ASN A 125 9.23 23.33 29.19
CA ASN A 125 8.72 24.15 30.27
C ASN A 125 7.40 24.90 29.96
N MET A 126 6.81 24.69 28.78
CA MET A 126 5.53 25.29 28.40
C MET A 126 4.76 24.46 27.38
N MET A 127 3.45 24.70 27.29
CA MET A 127 2.60 24.04 26.30
C MET A 127 2.86 24.57 24.88
N GLY A 128 2.69 23.69 23.88
CA GLY A 128 2.87 24.02 22.47
C GLY A 128 2.05 25.22 22.02
N GLN A 129 0.77 25.30 22.44
CA GLN A 129 -0.09 26.44 22.13
C GLN A 129 0.50 27.75 22.68
N ASN A 130 0.90 27.76 23.96
CA ASN A 130 1.46 28.98 24.60
C ASN A 130 2.73 29.45 23.88
N PHE A 131 3.57 28.50 23.42
CA PHE A 131 4.76 28.86 22.64
C PHE A 131 4.38 29.45 21.27
N CYS A 132 3.38 28.88 20.57
CA CYS A 132 2.88 29.43 19.31
C CYS A 132 2.30 30.85 19.48
N GLU A 133 1.62 31.14 20.61
CA GLU A 133 1.15 32.46 20.94
C GLU A 133 2.32 33.45 21.11
N LYS A 134 3.41 33.01 21.78
CA LYS A 134 4.64 33.84 21.88
C LYS A 134 5.30 34.06 20.53
N VAL A 135 5.28 33.09 19.63
CA VAL A 135 5.74 33.27 18.24
C VAL A 135 4.92 34.36 17.54
N ASN A 136 3.59 34.38 17.69
CA ASN A 136 2.73 35.40 17.10
C ASN A 136 2.94 36.81 17.71
N GLU A 137 3.09 36.91 19.04
CA GLU A 137 3.44 38.16 19.71
C GLU A 137 4.77 38.73 19.19
N TYR A 138 5.77 37.84 18.98
CA TYR A 138 7.06 38.23 18.41
C TYR A 138 6.93 38.72 16.97
N LEU A 139 6.18 37.97 16.12
CA LEU A 139 5.95 38.36 14.72
C LEU A 139 5.30 39.75 14.61
N GLU A 140 4.31 40.03 15.46
CA GLU A 140 3.67 41.36 15.53
C GLU A 140 4.66 42.43 15.95
N SER A 141 5.54 42.16 16.94
CA SER A 141 6.55 43.12 17.41
C SER A 141 7.57 43.54 16.33
N ILE A 142 7.79 42.68 15.35
CA ILE A 142 8.70 42.94 14.20
C ILE A 142 7.96 43.38 12.93
N GLY A 143 6.64 43.60 13.02
CA GLY A 143 5.80 44.04 11.90
C GLY A 143 5.40 42.96 10.92
N GLU A 144 5.57 41.66 11.25
CA GLU A 144 5.11 40.52 10.46
C GLU A 144 3.69 40.11 10.89
N LYS A 145 2.97 39.49 9.96
CA LYS A 145 1.59 39.02 10.23
C LYS A 145 1.61 37.75 11.11
N GLN A 146 0.72 37.73 12.06
CA GLN A 146 0.42 36.54 12.86
C GLN A 146 0.03 35.36 11.98
N LYS A 147 0.39 34.14 12.41
CA LYS A 147 0.09 32.88 11.75
C LYS A 147 -1.01 32.13 12.51
N GLY A 148 -1.81 31.36 11.78
CA GLY A 148 -2.81 30.49 12.38
C GLY A 148 -2.17 29.38 13.24
N ILE A 149 -2.75 29.16 14.42
CA ILE A 149 -2.36 28.06 15.32
C ILE A 149 -3.41 26.96 15.18
N GLY A 150 -2.99 25.79 14.74
CA GLY A 150 -3.81 24.59 14.77
C GLY A 150 -3.55 23.84 16.08
N VAL A 151 -4.58 23.68 16.90
CA VAL A 151 -4.46 22.92 18.16
C VAL A 151 -5.16 21.59 18.00
N ILE A 152 -4.41 20.51 18.14
CA ILE A 152 -4.95 19.16 18.22
C ILE A 152 -5.17 18.86 19.70
N GLN A 153 -6.42 18.98 20.13
CA GLN A 153 -6.78 18.77 21.52
C GLN A 153 -6.53 17.31 21.96
N CYS A 154 -6.27 17.18 23.24
CA CYS A 154 -6.22 15.91 23.94
C CYS A 154 -7.50 15.09 23.66
N ASN A 155 -7.32 13.86 23.22
CA ASN A 155 -8.40 12.88 23.09
C ASN A 155 -7.93 11.54 23.67
N PRO A 156 -8.24 11.26 24.94
CA PRO A 156 -7.83 10.04 25.61
C PRO A 156 -8.23 8.76 24.89
N ASP A 157 -9.43 8.74 24.27
CA ASP A 157 -9.94 7.57 23.53
C ASP A 157 -9.09 7.23 22.28
N GLN A 158 -8.35 8.23 21.78
CA GLN A 158 -7.47 8.07 20.61
C GLN A 158 -5.97 8.06 20.96
N SER A 159 -5.61 7.84 22.22
CA SER A 159 -4.22 7.88 22.71
C SER A 159 -3.55 9.26 22.53
N LYS A 160 -4.33 10.35 22.54
CA LYS A 160 -3.87 11.72 22.45
C LYS A 160 -4.12 12.42 23.79
N HIS A 161 -3.17 12.27 24.71
CA HIS A 161 -3.33 12.76 26.10
C HIS A 161 -2.69 14.12 26.37
N LEU A 162 -1.81 14.59 25.49
CA LEU A 162 -1.27 15.95 25.54
C LEU A 162 -1.58 16.68 24.24
N GLU A 163 -1.85 17.98 24.40
CA GLU A 163 -2.12 18.87 23.31
C GLU A 163 -0.89 19.03 22.40
N THR A 164 -1.10 18.99 21.10
CA THR A 164 -0.10 19.32 20.09
C THR A 164 -0.54 20.59 19.39
N ALA A 165 0.33 21.59 19.35
CA ALA A 165 0.09 22.81 18.59
C ALA A 165 0.86 22.76 17.27
N ARG A 166 0.25 23.17 16.18
CA ARG A 166 0.83 23.21 14.84
C ARG A 166 0.78 24.63 14.28
N MET A 167 1.91 25.09 13.75
CA MET A 167 2.03 26.42 13.15
C MET A 167 2.82 26.39 11.86
N LEU A 168 2.44 27.23 10.88
CA LEU A 168 3.18 27.42 9.65
C LEU A 168 4.26 28.49 9.83
N ILE A 169 5.55 28.09 9.81
CA ILE A 169 6.70 28.99 9.95
C ILE A 169 7.53 28.91 8.67
N LEU A 170 7.76 30.03 7.99
CA LEU A 170 8.49 30.10 6.72
C LEU A 170 8.06 29.00 5.72
N ASP A 171 6.74 28.85 5.53
CA ASP A 171 6.12 27.85 4.64
C ASP A 171 6.46 26.39 4.98
N THR A 172 6.76 26.12 6.25
CA THR A 172 6.92 24.75 6.79
C THR A 172 6.00 24.58 7.99
N TRP A 173 5.26 23.48 8.01
CA TRP A 173 4.47 23.11 9.17
C TRP A 173 5.37 22.55 10.26
N ILE A 174 5.30 23.15 11.45
CA ILE A 174 6.04 22.73 12.64
C ILE A 174 5.04 22.26 13.69
N ASP A 175 5.27 21.09 14.24
CA ASP A 175 4.49 20.54 15.34
C ASP A 175 5.23 20.81 16.67
N PHE A 176 4.57 21.51 17.58
CA PHE A 176 5.07 21.79 18.93
C PHE A 176 4.42 20.81 19.91
N VAL A 177 5.24 20.00 20.52
CA VAL A 177 4.84 18.94 21.45
C VAL A 177 5.50 19.15 22.82
N ASN A 178 4.93 18.58 23.87
CA ASN A 178 5.56 18.55 25.18
C ASN A 178 6.39 17.28 25.36
N LEU A 179 7.49 17.42 26.06
CA LEU A 179 8.18 16.27 26.65
C LEU A 179 7.25 15.58 27.64
N ARG A 180 7.17 14.26 27.58
CA ARG A 180 6.22 13.51 28.39
C ARG A 180 6.79 12.22 28.97
N SER A 181 6.29 11.87 30.13
CA SER A 181 6.38 10.54 30.70
C SER A 181 5.09 9.76 30.45
N GLU A 182 5.17 8.45 30.37
CA GLU A 182 4.05 7.56 30.12
C GLU A 182 4.05 6.46 31.18
N THR A 183 2.86 6.20 31.75
CA THR A 183 2.63 5.10 32.67
C THR A 183 1.47 4.26 32.13
N TYR A 184 1.70 2.96 31.97
CA TYR A 184 0.72 2.03 31.42
C TYR A 184 0.06 1.22 32.54
N ALA A 185 -1.28 1.11 32.51
CA ALA A 185 -2.01 0.18 33.35
C ALA A 185 -2.02 -1.22 32.71
N GLU A 186 -2.09 -2.28 33.52
CA GLU A 186 -1.99 -3.69 33.05
C GLU A 186 -3.00 -4.02 31.92
N ASP A 187 -4.20 -3.44 31.98
CA ASP A 187 -5.27 -3.76 31.02
C ASP A 187 -5.47 -2.68 29.93
N SER A 188 -4.61 -1.69 29.85
CA SER A 188 -4.75 -0.59 28.91
C SER A 188 -3.48 -0.34 28.10
N ARG A 189 -3.63 -0.25 26.77
CA ARG A 189 -2.59 0.27 25.87
C ARG A 189 -2.54 1.80 25.83
N ILE A 190 -3.48 2.47 26.50
CA ILE A 190 -3.56 3.92 26.56
C ILE A 190 -2.85 4.36 27.83
N PRO A 191 -1.67 4.98 27.74
CA PRO A 191 -0.94 5.41 28.92
C PRO A 191 -1.61 6.60 29.60
N THR A 192 -1.42 6.73 30.89
CA THR A 192 -1.52 8.02 31.57
C THR A 192 -0.28 8.83 31.24
N MET A 193 -0.46 10.05 30.77
CA MET A 193 0.63 10.93 30.33
C MET A 193 0.74 12.13 31.25
N GLU A 194 1.98 12.46 31.60
CA GLU A 194 2.33 13.66 32.35
C GLU A 194 3.48 14.40 31.65
N VAL A 195 3.64 15.68 31.95
CA VAL A 195 4.82 16.42 31.47
C VAL A 195 6.06 15.81 32.10
N GLY A 196 6.99 15.36 31.26
CA GLY A 196 8.20 14.68 31.66
C GLY A 196 9.46 15.41 31.27
N THR A 197 10.59 14.81 31.60
CA THR A 197 11.94 15.24 31.18
C THR A 197 12.27 14.70 29.79
N ALA A 198 13.27 15.27 29.13
CA ALA A 198 13.76 14.76 27.84
C ALA A 198 14.26 13.31 27.95
N LYS A 199 14.80 12.91 29.10
CA LYS A 199 15.22 11.53 29.34
C LYS A 199 14.03 10.57 29.43
N GLU A 200 13.00 10.91 30.18
CA GLU A 200 11.77 10.10 30.27
C GLU A 200 11.11 9.99 28.89
N ASP A 201 11.05 11.08 28.13
CA ASP A 201 10.52 11.08 26.76
C ASP A 201 11.34 10.18 25.83
N ALA A 202 12.68 10.12 25.96
CA ALA A 202 13.54 9.22 25.20
C ALA A 202 13.23 7.74 25.51
N TYR A 203 13.07 7.41 26.80
CA TYR A 203 12.89 6.03 27.24
C TYR A 203 11.50 5.46 26.98
N ARG A 204 10.44 6.29 26.89
CA ARG A 204 9.07 5.83 26.56
C ARG A 204 8.88 5.52 25.07
N ARG A 205 9.81 5.92 24.19
CA ARG A 205 9.70 5.72 22.73
C ARG A 205 9.84 4.26 22.35
N ASP A 206 9.46 3.96 21.11
CA ASP A 206 9.46 2.59 20.57
C ASP A 206 10.87 2.03 20.36
N LEU A 207 11.79 2.83 19.79
CA LEU A 207 13.11 2.39 19.36
C LEU A 207 14.19 3.40 19.75
N THR A 208 15.39 2.92 20.11
CA THR A 208 16.53 3.78 20.46
C THR A 208 16.91 4.76 19.36
N ILE A 209 16.85 4.32 18.10
CA ILE A 209 17.12 5.16 16.92
C ILE A 209 16.08 6.26 16.70
N ASN A 210 14.90 6.14 17.29
CA ASN A 210 13.82 7.12 17.28
C ASN A 210 13.78 7.95 18.57
N SER A 211 14.70 7.71 19.52
CA SER A 211 14.78 8.38 20.81
C SER A 211 15.84 9.50 20.84
N LEU A 212 16.40 9.83 19.70
CA LEU A 212 17.37 10.90 19.54
C LEU A 212 16.70 12.27 19.51
N PHE A 213 17.37 13.27 20.05
CA PHE A 213 16.98 14.67 19.98
C PHE A 213 18.06 15.51 19.34
N PHE A 214 17.67 16.60 18.71
CA PHE A 214 18.57 17.66 18.29
C PHE A 214 18.22 18.93 19.07
N ASN A 215 19.08 19.35 19.95
CA ASN A 215 18.90 20.55 20.76
C ASN A 215 19.25 21.79 19.92
N ILE A 216 18.23 22.58 19.61
CA ILE A 216 18.35 23.78 18.77
C ILE A 216 19.17 24.87 19.49
N ASN A 217 19.08 24.96 20.84
CA ASN A 217 19.73 26.02 21.61
C ASN A 217 21.25 25.93 21.57
N ASN A 218 21.81 24.72 21.54
CA ASN A 218 23.26 24.47 21.53
C ASN A 218 23.75 23.76 20.25
N ASN A 219 22.87 23.51 19.28
CA ASN A 219 23.17 22.90 18.00
C ASN A 219 23.84 21.52 18.12
N SER A 220 23.32 20.67 19.00
CA SER A 220 23.91 19.35 19.27
C SER A 220 22.90 18.23 19.29
N VAL A 221 23.33 17.03 18.92
CA VAL A 221 22.54 15.80 19.04
C VAL A 221 22.62 15.30 20.49
N GLU A 222 21.49 14.99 21.08
CA GLU A 222 21.36 14.41 22.42
C GLU A 222 20.89 12.97 22.31
N ASP A 223 21.70 12.00 22.71
CA ASP A 223 21.36 10.58 22.86
C ASP A 223 21.16 10.26 24.34
N LEU A 224 19.95 10.50 24.83
CA LEU A 224 19.61 10.33 26.24
C LEU A 224 19.42 8.86 26.65
N THR A 225 19.35 7.94 25.70
CA THR A 225 19.38 6.49 25.95
C THR A 225 20.79 5.96 26.07
N GLY A 226 21.78 6.72 25.57
CA GLY A 226 23.20 6.37 25.57
C GLY A 226 23.57 5.29 24.56
N ARG A 227 22.66 4.86 23.69
CA ARG A 227 22.92 3.81 22.69
C ARG A 227 22.28 4.04 21.32
N GLY A 228 21.40 5.05 21.16
CA GLY A 228 20.67 5.27 19.91
C GLY A 228 21.58 5.54 18.71
N ILE A 229 22.65 6.31 18.88
CA ILE A 229 23.65 6.57 17.82
C ILE A 229 24.43 5.29 17.49
N GLU A 230 24.80 4.50 18.48
CA GLU A 230 25.55 3.25 18.29
C GLU A 230 24.69 2.19 17.61
N ASP A 231 23.42 2.03 18.03
CA ASP A 231 22.46 1.15 17.39
C ASP A 231 22.21 1.56 15.91
N LEU A 232 22.15 2.87 15.64
CA LEU A 232 22.06 3.40 14.29
C LEU A 232 23.27 3.05 13.42
N LYS A 233 24.50 3.19 13.95
CA LYS A 233 25.75 2.82 13.28
C LYS A 233 25.84 1.32 13.01
N LYS A 234 25.36 0.50 13.94
CA LYS A 234 25.32 -0.96 13.79
C LYS A 234 24.19 -1.44 12.87
N GLY A 235 23.25 -0.58 12.51
CA GLY A 235 22.05 -0.99 11.80
C GLY A 235 21.17 -1.95 12.61
N LEU A 236 21.01 -1.68 13.90
CA LEU A 236 20.31 -2.54 14.84
C LEU A 236 19.02 -1.86 15.33
N ILE A 237 17.94 -2.60 15.36
CA ILE A 237 16.65 -2.19 15.93
C ILE A 237 16.54 -2.71 17.35
N VAL A 238 16.46 -1.78 18.30
CA VAL A 238 16.44 -2.04 19.74
C VAL A 238 15.43 -1.11 20.41
N THR A 239 14.83 -1.55 21.51
CA THR A 239 13.95 -0.74 22.36
C THR A 239 14.71 -0.06 23.48
N PRO A 240 14.37 1.17 23.91
CA PRO A 240 15.03 1.85 25.04
C PRO A 240 14.89 1.12 26.39
N LEU A 241 13.74 0.49 26.60
CA LEU A 241 13.42 -0.36 27.75
C LEU A 241 13.41 -1.84 27.33
N PRO A 242 13.35 -2.80 28.27
CA PRO A 242 13.27 -4.22 27.94
C PRO A 242 12.16 -4.50 26.92
N ALA A 243 12.50 -5.22 25.84
CA ALA A 243 11.64 -5.38 24.66
C ALA A 243 10.25 -5.94 25.03
N LYS A 244 10.18 -6.98 25.88
CA LYS A 244 8.91 -7.59 26.29
C LYS A 244 8.01 -6.62 27.05
N ALA A 245 8.56 -5.81 27.96
CA ALA A 245 7.78 -4.78 28.66
C ALA A 245 7.27 -3.72 27.67
N THR A 246 8.13 -3.21 26.81
CA THR A 246 7.81 -2.24 25.77
C THR A 246 6.69 -2.70 24.84
N PHE A 247 6.68 -3.99 24.49
CA PHE A 247 5.66 -4.57 23.61
C PHE A 247 4.34 -4.88 24.35
N LEU A 248 4.38 -5.17 25.61
CA LEU A 248 3.16 -5.32 26.41
C LEU A 248 2.48 -3.97 26.70
N ASP A 249 3.24 -2.89 26.79
CA ASP A 249 2.73 -1.53 26.92
C ASP A 249 1.95 -1.09 25.65
N ASP A 250 2.56 -1.16 24.46
CA ASP A 250 1.87 -0.98 23.17
C ASP A 250 2.32 -2.07 22.19
N PRO A 251 1.54 -3.15 22.03
CA PRO A 251 1.90 -4.26 21.14
C PRO A 251 2.10 -3.88 19.67
N LEU A 252 1.56 -2.74 19.22
CA LEU A 252 1.83 -2.25 17.86
C LEU A 252 3.31 -1.96 17.62
N ARG A 253 4.08 -1.69 18.67
CA ARG A 253 5.54 -1.45 18.57
C ARG A 253 6.28 -2.64 17.95
N VAL A 254 5.75 -3.87 18.06
CA VAL A 254 6.28 -5.04 17.33
C VAL A 254 6.26 -4.80 15.83
N LEU A 255 5.11 -4.42 15.26
CA LEU A 255 4.99 -4.15 13.83
C LEU A 255 5.80 -2.93 13.40
N ARG A 256 5.87 -1.91 14.25
CA ARG A 256 6.73 -0.73 14.00
C ARG A 256 8.20 -1.12 13.95
N ALA A 257 8.68 -1.97 14.86
CA ALA A 257 10.06 -2.47 14.86
C ALA A 257 10.37 -3.22 13.56
N ILE A 258 9.51 -4.13 13.12
CA ILE A 258 9.63 -4.85 11.85
C ILE A 258 9.64 -3.86 10.67
N ARG A 259 8.74 -2.88 10.66
CA ARG A 259 8.69 -1.87 9.61
C ARG A 259 9.98 -1.05 9.51
N PHE A 260 10.51 -0.59 10.63
CA PHE A 260 11.78 0.16 10.63
C PHE A 260 12.98 -0.72 10.28
N ALA A 261 12.99 -1.99 10.72
CA ALA A 261 14.00 -2.97 10.29
C ALA A 261 14.00 -3.14 8.77
N ALA A 262 12.84 -3.30 8.16
CA ALA A 262 12.71 -3.40 6.71
C ALA A 262 13.06 -2.08 6.01
N ARG A 263 12.51 -0.94 6.46
CA ARG A 263 12.72 0.39 5.86
C ARG A 263 14.19 0.77 5.72
N PHE A 264 14.99 0.50 6.75
CA PHE A 264 16.40 0.85 6.78
C PHE A 264 17.31 -0.31 6.39
N ASN A 265 16.76 -1.50 6.16
CA ASN A 265 17.49 -2.75 6.00
C ASN A 265 18.39 -3.06 7.20
N PHE A 266 17.86 -2.83 8.41
CA PHE A 266 18.48 -3.10 9.70
C PHE A 266 18.09 -4.48 10.23
N THR A 267 18.79 -4.96 11.25
CA THR A 267 18.54 -6.24 11.91
C THR A 267 17.78 -5.99 13.22
N LEU A 268 16.78 -6.83 13.50
CA LEU A 268 16.13 -6.87 14.82
C LEU A 268 17.09 -7.49 15.85
N ALA A 269 17.24 -6.88 17.02
CA ALA A 269 18.02 -7.47 18.12
C ALA A 269 17.37 -8.80 18.60
N GLU A 270 18.19 -9.72 19.11
CA GLU A 270 17.69 -11.06 19.47
C GLU A 270 16.66 -11.02 20.62
N ASP A 271 16.89 -10.21 21.64
CA ASP A 271 15.95 -9.98 22.74
C ASP A 271 14.61 -9.42 22.25
N LEU A 272 14.66 -8.62 21.18
CA LEU A 272 13.47 -8.07 20.54
C LEU A 272 12.71 -9.16 19.74
N LYS A 273 13.43 -10.04 19.03
CA LYS A 273 12.81 -11.18 18.34
C LYS A 273 12.16 -12.15 19.30
N GLU A 274 12.85 -12.48 20.39
CA GLU A 274 12.30 -13.33 21.46
C GLU A 274 11.02 -12.73 22.06
N ALA A 275 11.05 -11.43 22.35
CA ALA A 275 9.88 -10.73 22.89
C ALA A 275 8.71 -10.66 21.88
N ALA A 276 8.99 -10.44 20.60
CA ALA A 276 7.97 -10.40 19.54
C ALA A 276 7.33 -11.78 19.29
N SER A 277 8.11 -12.86 19.51
CA SER A 277 7.65 -14.25 19.38
C SER A 277 6.91 -14.78 20.60
N ASP A 278 6.88 -14.02 21.70
CA ASP A 278 6.18 -14.40 22.94
C ASP A 278 4.66 -14.45 22.74
N GLU A 279 4.02 -15.56 23.18
CA GLU A 279 2.59 -15.80 22.96
C GLU A 279 1.68 -14.74 23.63
N ARG A 280 2.10 -14.17 24.77
CA ARG A 280 1.36 -13.09 25.41
C ARG A 280 1.40 -11.82 24.57
N VAL A 281 2.56 -11.47 24.02
CA VAL A 281 2.72 -10.31 23.12
C VAL A 281 1.90 -10.49 21.85
N LYS A 282 1.89 -11.68 21.25
CA LYS A 282 1.06 -12.02 20.08
C LYS A 282 -0.42 -11.88 20.38
N SER A 283 -0.86 -12.44 21.52
CA SER A 283 -2.25 -12.33 21.98
C SER A 283 -2.67 -10.88 22.20
N GLU A 284 -1.82 -10.08 22.86
CA GLU A 284 -2.08 -8.66 23.11
C GLU A 284 -2.12 -7.84 21.79
N LEU A 285 -1.26 -8.16 20.82
CA LEU A 285 -1.29 -7.54 19.49
C LEU A 285 -2.64 -7.79 18.79
N GLY A 286 -3.15 -9.02 18.88
CA GLY A 286 -4.43 -9.40 18.28
C GLY A 286 -5.64 -8.77 18.97
N ASN A 287 -5.60 -8.64 20.29
CA ASN A 287 -6.75 -8.27 21.14
C ASN A 287 -6.81 -6.77 21.47
N LYS A 288 -5.66 -6.16 21.80
CA LYS A 288 -5.62 -4.74 22.23
C LYS A 288 -5.47 -3.76 21.10
N ILE A 289 -4.92 -4.16 19.95
CA ILE A 289 -4.65 -3.24 18.84
C ILE A 289 -5.79 -3.29 17.83
N SER A 290 -6.32 -2.12 17.47
CA SER A 290 -7.34 -2.03 16.43
C SER A 290 -6.82 -2.50 15.07
N ARG A 291 -7.66 -3.17 14.31
CA ARG A 291 -7.30 -3.71 12.97
C ARG A 291 -6.86 -2.61 12.01
N GLU A 292 -7.40 -1.39 12.15
CA GLU A 292 -6.99 -0.21 11.37
C GLU A 292 -5.52 0.16 11.62
N ARG A 293 -5.06 0.11 12.89
CA ARG A 293 -3.65 0.41 13.21
C ARG A 293 -2.71 -0.69 12.68
N ILE A 294 -3.10 -1.96 12.82
CA ILE A 294 -2.35 -3.09 12.25
C ILE A 294 -2.26 -2.95 10.73
N GLY A 295 -3.40 -2.77 10.06
CA GLY A 295 -3.43 -2.63 8.59
C GLY A 295 -2.64 -1.44 8.08
N HIS A 296 -2.63 -0.33 8.82
CA HIS A 296 -1.82 0.84 8.47
C HIS A 296 -0.31 0.52 8.50
N GLU A 297 0.19 -0.16 9.52
CA GLU A 297 1.61 -0.56 9.58
C GLU A 297 1.97 -1.53 8.44
N ILE A 298 1.09 -2.49 8.13
CA ILE A 298 1.29 -3.41 7.00
C ILE A 298 1.28 -2.67 5.67
N ASP A 299 0.36 -1.73 5.46
CA ASP A 299 0.29 -0.97 4.21
C ASP A 299 1.52 -0.07 4.01
N LEU A 300 2.06 0.49 5.07
CA LEU A 300 3.34 1.19 5.06
C LEU A 300 4.50 0.26 4.68
N MET A 301 4.54 -0.99 5.22
CA MET A 301 5.56 -1.98 4.86
C MET A 301 5.48 -2.36 3.37
N MET A 302 4.26 -2.60 2.86
CA MET A 302 4.02 -2.95 1.46
C MET A 302 4.38 -1.83 0.48
N SER A 303 4.35 -0.59 0.95
CA SER A 303 4.67 0.61 0.15
C SER A 303 6.15 1.00 0.22
N ASP A 304 6.94 0.39 1.11
CA ASP A 304 8.34 0.75 1.34
C ASP A 304 9.31 0.02 0.38
N LYS A 305 10.61 0.19 0.60
CA LYS A 305 11.71 -0.34 -0.25
C LYS A 305 11.95 -1.83 -0.11
N HIS A 306 11.69 -2.42 1.06
CA HIS A 306 11.97 -3.82 1.37
C HIS A 306 10.73 -4.55 1.93
N PRO A 307 9.61 -4.60 1.18
CA PRO A 307 8.35 -5.18 1.66
C PRO A 307 8.48 -6.67 1.95
N VAL A 308 9.24 -7.41 1.14
CA VAL A 308 9.45 -8.86 1.33
C VAL A 308 10.11 -9.13 2.66
N LYS A 309 11.17 -8.38 3.02
CA LYS A 309 11.83 -8.53 4.32
C LYS A 309 10.85 -8.36 5.48
N ALA A 310 9.96 -7.37 5.41
CA ALA A 310 8.97 -7.15 6.46
C ALA A 310 8.00 -8.35 6.60
N ILE A 311 7.57 -8.94 5.49
CA ILE A 311 6.66 -10.09 5.51
C ILE A 311 7.39 -11.36 5.97
N CYS A 312 8.66 -11.54 5.60
CA CYS A 312 9.49 -12.62 6.15
C CYS A 312 9.66 -12.48 7.67
N ASP A 313 10.01 -11.28 8.17
CA ASP A 313 10.13 -11.03 9.61
C ASP A 313 8.80 -11.31 10.35
N ILE A 314 7.64 -10.94 9.77
CA ILE A 314 6.30 -11.27 10.32
C ILE A 314 6.08 -12.79 10.40
N HIS A 315 6.46 -13.53 9.38
CA HIS A 315 6.34 -14.98 9.35
C HIS A 315 7.28 -15.64 10.37
N ASP A 316 8.56 -15.29 10.35
CA ASP A 316 9.60 -15.91 11.19
C ASP A 316 9.36 -15.69 12.70
N LEU A 317 8.71 -14.57 13.05
CA LEU A 317 8.28 -14.26 14.42
C LEU A 317 6.93 -14.91 14.77
N GLY A 318 6.31 -15.68 13.88
CA GLY A 318 5.03 -16.34 14.08
C GLY A 318 3.83 -15.39 14.22
N LEU A 319 3.91 -14.21 13.57
CA LEU A 319 2.88 -13.17 13.64
C LEU A 319 1.89 -13.23 12.47
N PHE A 320 2.10 -14.11 11.48
CA PHE A 320 1.35 -14.12 10.22
C PHE A 320 -0.17 -14.18 10.45
N TYR A 321 -0.64 -15.13 11.24
CA TYR A 321 -2.07 -15.32 11.49
C TYR A 321 -2.67 -14.29 12.46
N VAL A 322 -1.85 -13.65 13.29
CA VAL A 322 -2.27 -12.52 14.12
C VAL A 322 -2.54 -11.29 13.25
N VAL A 323 -1.68 -11.04 12.29
CA VAL A 323 -1.76 -9.91 11.35
C VAL A 323 -2.84 -10.17 10.30
N PHE A 324 -2.75 -11.30 9.59
CA PHE A 324 -3.66 -11.71 8.53
C PHE A 324 -4.71 -12.69 9.07
N SER A 325 -5.66 -12.20 9.87
CA SER A 325 -6.71 -13.06 10.42
C SER A 325 -7.65 -13.54 9.32
N PHE A 326 -7.98 -14.82 9.38
CA PHE A 326 -8.86 -15.51 8.43
C PHE A 326 -10.31 -15.54 8.91
N PRO A 327 -11.30 -15.70 8.03
CA PRO A 327 -12.68 -15.96 8.43
C PRO A 327 -12.80 -17.36 9.06
N GLU A 328 -13.65 -17.52 10.07
CA GLU A 328 -13.81 -18.76 10.82
C GLU A 328 -14.21 -19.98 9.96
N ASN A 329 -14.96 -19.77 8.87
CA ASN A 329 -15.53 -20.82 8.04
C ASN A 329 -15.05 -20.69 6.58
N SER A 330 -13.74 -20.70 6.37
CA SER A 330 -13.17 -20.72 5.02
C SER A 330 -13.34 -22.09 4.34
N ASN A 331 -13.58 -22.08 3.02
CA ASN A 331 -13.70 -23.28 2.21
C ASN A 331 -12.85 -23.13 0.93
N PRO A 332 -11.86 -24.01 0.69
CA PRO A 332 -11.38 -25.02 1.63
C PRO A 332 -10.88 -24.41 2.94
N SER A 333 -10.73 -25.24 3.97
CA SER A 333 -10.10 -24.83 5.22
C SER A 333 -8.65 -24.40 4.97
N VAL A 334 -8.08 -23.62 5.89
CA VAL A 334 -6.68 -23.22 5.79
C VAL A 334 -5.80 -24.48 5.77
N PHE A 335 -4.98 -24.61 4.72
CA PHE A 335 -4.10 -25.74 4.53
C PHE A 335 -2.78 -25.57 5.30
N ASP A 336 -2.09 -26.67 5.54
CA ASP A 336 -0.79 -26.66 6.23
C ASP A 336 0.24 -25.83 5.48
N LYS A 337 1.09 -25.08 6.20
CA LYS A 337 2.12 -24.17 5.64
C LYS A 337 1.59 -23.08 4.69
N CYS A 338 0.33 -22.68 4.89
CA CYS A 338 -0.28 -21.63 4.08
C CYS A 338 0.49 -20.31 4.16
N ASP A 339 0.94 -19.92 5.35
CA ASP A 339 1.77 -18.75 5.61
C ASP A 339 3.11 -18.82 4.85
N GLN A 340 3.81 -19.95 4.91
CA GLN A 340 5.05 -20.17 4.18
C GLN A 340 4.84 -20.04 2.66
N GLN A 341 3.74 -20.61 2.12
CA GLN A 341 3.42 -20.44 0.70
C GLN A 341 3.13 -18.98 0.34
N CYS A 342 2.41 -18.26 1.17
CA CYS A 342 2.15 -16.83 0.97
C CYS A 342 3.46 -16.03 0.91
N VAL A 343 4.39 -16.28 1.82
CA VAL A 343 5.71 -15.61 1.85
C VAL A 343 6.53 -15.97 0.60
N SER A 344 6.57 -17.23 0.20
CA SER A 344 7.30 -17.66 -1.00
C SER A 344 6.76 -17.01 -2.29
N HIS A 345 5.44 -16.79 -2.37
CA HIS A 345 4.84 -16.13 -3.54
C HIS A 345 5.17 -14.64 -3.62
N ILE A 346 5.14 -13.91 -2.50
CA ILE A 346 5.51 -12.49 -2.52
C ILE A 346 7.00 -12.31 -2.82
N GLU A 347 7.87 -13.19 -2.31
CA GLU A 347 9.30 -13.20 -2.60
C GLU A 347 9.58 -13.49 -4.08
N ALA A 348 8.95 -14.54 -4.63
CA ALA A 348 9.07 -14.89 -6.04
C ALA A 348 8.55 -13.77 -6.95
N ALA A 349 7.41 -13.13 -6.60
CA ALA A 349 6.88 -12.00 -7.34
C ALA A 349 7.84 -10.81 -7.36
N TRP A 350 8.43 -10.49 -6.22
CA TRP A 350 9.41 -9.41 -6.10
C TRP A 350 10.63 -9.66 -6.96
N ASN A 351 11.22 -10.85 -6.85
CA ASN A 351 12.40 -11.25 -7.61
C ASN A 351 12.12 -11.31 -9.13
N LEU A 352 10.95 -11.83 -9.51
CA LEU A 352 10.54 -11.90 -10.91
C LEU A 352 10.30 -10.51 -11.50
N ALA A 353 9.56 -9.64 -10.80
CA ALA A 353 9.32 -8.26 -11.22
C ALA A 353 10.62 -7.48 -11.38
N TYR A 354 11.57 -7.66 -10.44
CA TYR A 354 12.90 -7.05 -10.52
C TYR A 354 13.70 -7.57 -11.75
N SER A 355 13.65 -8.89 -12.02
CA SER A 355 14.36 -9.48 -13.15
C SER A 355 13.79 -9.09 -14.51
N ILE A 356 12.47 -8.90 -14.61
CA ILE A 356 11.78 -8.39 -15.81
C ILE A 356 12.15 -6.93 -16.06
N GLY A 357 12.19 -6.12 -14.99
CA GLY A 357 12.54 -4.71 -15.04
C GLY A 357 11.32 -3.78 -15.20
N SER A 358 11.56 -2.59 -15.71
CA SER A 358 10.65 -1.44 -15.76
C SER A 358 9.21 -1.68 -16.27
N PRO A 359 8.89 -2.60 -17.21
CA PRO A 359 7.54 -2.66 -17.78
C PRO A 359 6.43 -3.08 -16.82
N VAL A 360 6.73 -3.86 -15.77
CA VAL A 360 5.71 -4.43 -14.87
C VAL A 360 4.90 -3.34 -14.17
N PHE A 361 5.58 -2.26 -13.75
CA PHE A 361 4.97 -1.15 -12.98
C PHE A 361 4.97 0.18 -13.72
N SER A 362 5.26 0.22 -15.01
CA SER A 362 5.52 1.47 -15.74
C SER A 362 4.45 1.88 -16.74
N SER A 363 3.25 1.36 -16.65
CA SER A 363 2.17 1.67 -17.61
C SER A 363 1.56 3.06 -17.50
N GLY A 364 2.07 3.93 -16.61
CA GLY A 364 1.57 5.30 -16.43
C GLY A 364 2.68 6.31 -16.18
N SER A 365 2.40 7.56 -16.50
CA SER A 365 3.28 8.70 -16.24
C SER A 365 3.21 9.22 -14.80
N ASP A 366 2.30 8.72 -13.97
CA ASP A 366 2.10 9.13 -12.58
C ASP A 366 2.85 8.19 -11.62
N PRO A 367 3.88 8.67 -10.88
CA PRO A 367 4.60 7.87 -9.90
C PRO A 367 3.70 7.28 -8.81
N LYS A 368 2.63 7.99 -8.41
CA LYS A 368 1.69 7.48 -7.40
C LYS A 368 0.93 6.25 -7.88
N PHE A 369 0.59 6.21 -9.16
CA PHE A 369 -0.07 5.07 -9.75
C PHE A 369 0.88 3.86 -9.86
N GLN A 370 2.16 4.09 -10.17
CA GLN A 370 3.18 3.03 -10.17
C GLN A 370 3.37 2.43 -8.77
N ASP A 371 3.42 3.27 -7.73
CA ASP A 371 3.49 2.82 -6.34
C ASP A 371 2.25 2.02 -5.94
N GLU A 372 1.05 2.44 -6.36
CA GLU A 372 -0.20 1.70 -6.14
C GLU A 372 -0.18 0.34 -6.86
N GLN A 373 0.26 0.29 -8.12
CA GLN A 373 0.39 -0.98 -8.86
C GLN A 373 1.36 -1.93 -8.17
N ARG A 374 2.52 -1.43 -7.71
CA ARG A 374 3.51 -2.23 -6.97
C ARG A 374 2.92 -2.78 -5.68
N ARG A 375 2.27 -1.94 -4.89
CA ARG A 375 1.63 -2.32 -3.63
C ARG A 375 0.56 -3.39 -3.83
N LEU A 376 -0.33 -3.21 -4.80
CA LEU A 376 -1.41 -4.16 -5.13
C LEU A 376 -0.87 -5.45 -5.76
N CYS A 377 0.22 -5.39 -6.51
CA CYS A 377 0.93 -6.56 -6.99
C CYS A 377 1.43 -7.42 -5.81
N LEU A 378 2.05 -6.80 -4.81
CA LEU A 378 2.55 -7.49 -3.63
C LEU A 378 1.43 -8.14 -2.81
N TYR A 379 0.30 -7.46 -2.59
CA TYR A 379 -0.87 -8.07 -1.96
C TYR A 379 -1.45 -9.23 -2.79
N SER A 380 -1.50 -9.08 -4.11
CA SER A 380 -1.98 -10.14 -5.00
C SER A 380 -1.05 -11.36 -4.93
N ALA A 381 0.27 -11.14 -4.93
CA ALA A 381 1.25 -12.20 -4.82
C ALA A 381 1.16 -12.92 -3.46
N LEU A 382 1.13 -12.15 -2.35
CA LEU A 382 1.00 -12.68 -1.00
C LEU A 382 -0.22 -13.59 -0.84
N PHE A 383 -1.35 -13.20 -1.45
CA PHE A 383 -2.61 -13.96 -1.35
C PHE A 383 -2.90 -14.87 -2.54
N THR A 384 -1.94 -15.09 -3.44
CA THR A 384 -2.08 -16.04 -4.56
C THR A 384 -2.43 -17.48 -4.09
N PRO A 385 -1.84 -18.03 -3.00
CA PRO A 385 -2.24 -19.34 -2.48
C PRO A 385 -3.69 -19.40 -2.02
N LEU A 386 -4.29 -18.27 -1.66
CA LEU A 386 -5.66 -18.17 -1.16
C LEU A 386 -6.70 -17.88 -2.27
N ARG A 387 -6.29 -17.78 -3.55
CA ARG A 387 -7.14 -17.33 -4.66
C ARG A 387 -8.42 -18.15 -4.83
N ASN A 388 -8.36 -19.45 -4.54
CA ASN A 388 -9.49 -20.38 -4.65
C ASN A 388 -10.28 -20.54 -3.34
N MET A 389 -9.84 -19.88 -2.25
CA MET A 389 -10.50 -19.97 -0.95
C MET A 389 -11.59 -18.91 -0.83
N PHE A 390 -12.73 -19.30 -0.28
CA PHE A 390 -13.85 -18.40 0.00
C PHE A 390 -14.50 -18.72 1.35
N TYR A 391 -15.31 -17.82 1.84
CA TYR A 391 -16.22 -18.07 2.95
C TYR A 391 -17.64 -17.60 2.55
N LEU A 392 -18.65 -18.04 3.29
CA LEU A 392 -20.01 -17.57 3.12
C LEU A 392 -20.30 -16.44 4.11
N ASP A 393 -20.70 -15.29 3.58
CA ASP A 393 -21.11 -14.16 4.42
C ASP A 393 -22.47 -14.43 5.09
N LYS A 394 -22.94 -13.50 5.92
CA LYS A 394 -24.24 -13.58 6.62
C LYS A 394 -25.45 -13.74 5.66
N LYS A 395 -25.26 -13.46 4.37
CA LYS A 395 -26.28 -13.60 3.31
C LYS A 395 -26.03 -14.82 2.43
N SER A 396 -25.19 -15.75 2.86
CA SER A 396 -24.77 -16.95 2.10
C SER A 396 -24.10 -16.63 0.75
N LYS A 397 -23.54 -15.44 0.59
CA LYS A 397 -22.78 -15.07 -0.59
C LYS A 397 -21.32 -15.54 -0.43
N LYS A 398 -20.79 -16.16 -1.49
CA LYS A 398 -19.37 -16.52 -1.55
C LYS A 398 -18.50 -15.25 -1.62
N VAL A 399 -17.58 -15.10 -0.69
CA VAL A 399 -16.63 -13.99 -0.62
C VAL A 399 -15.22 -14.56 -0.59
N PRO A 400 -14.30 -14.12 -1.45
CA PRO A 400 -12.90 -14.58 -1.44
C PRO A 400 -12.21 -14.28 -0.09
N VAL A 401 -11.40 -15.22 0.40
CA VAL A 401 -10.64 -15.04 1.65
C VAL A 401 -9.67 -13.87 1.56
N SER A 402 -9.01 -13.67 0.41
CA SER A 402 -8.16 -12.49 0.18
C SER A 402 -8.91 -11.16 0.37
N SER A 403 -10.17 -11.09 -0.11
CA SER A 403 -11.02 -9.91 0.11
C SER A 403 -11.37 -9.70 1.58
N TYR A 404 -11.59 -10.78 2.35
CA TYR A 404 -11.81 -10.70 3.80
C TYR A 404 -10.57 -10.14 4.50
N ILE A 405 -9.40 -10.68 4.20
CA ILE A 405 -8.15 -10.24 4.86
C ILE A 405 -7.92 -8.75 4.60
N ILE A 406 -8.02 -8.29 3.36
CA ILE A 406 -7.79 -6.89 3.01
C ILE A 406 -8.81 -5.96 3.71
N LYS A 407 -10.10 -6.30 3.67
CA LYS A 407 -11.18 -5.43 4.18
C LYS A 407 -11.43 -5.54 5.67
N ASN A 408 -11.35 -6.74 6.24
CA ASN A 408 -11.77 -7.01 7.60
C ASN A 408 -10.57 -7.14 8.55
N SER A 409 -9.53 -7.85 8.13
CA SER A 409 -8.32 -8.05 8.92
C SER A 409 -7.40 -6.83 8.88
N LEU A 410 -7.18 -6.22 7.71
CA LEU A 410 -6.30 -5.07 7.53
C LEU A 410 -7.04 -3.73 7.45
N LYS A 411 -8.37 -3.73 7.33
CA LYS A 411 -9.19 -2.51 7.21
C LYS A 411 -8.74 -1.56 6.08
N LEU A 412 -8.19 -2.12 5.01
CA LEU A 412 -7.82 -1.35 3.82
C LEU A 412 -9.04 -1.07 2.94
N LYS A 413 -8.83 -0.32 1.87
CA LYS A 413 -9.90 0.11 0.97
C LYS A 413 -10.61 -1.08 0.30
N ALA A 414 -11.91 -0.97 0.14
CA ALA A 414 -12.69 -1.98 -0.58
C ALA A 414 -12.26 -2.11 -2.06
N SER A 415 -11.82 -1.00 -2.69
CA SER A 415 -11.25 -0.98 -4.04
C SER A 415 -10.00 -1.84 -4.15
N ASP A 416 -9.13 -1.83 -3.13
CA ASP A 416 -7.90 -2.62 -3.11
C ASP A 416 -8.23 -4.12 -3.11
N ALA A 417 -9.20 -4.52 -2.27
CA ALA A 417 -9.68 -5.90 -2.22
C ALA A 417 -10.31 -6.35 -3.55
N GLU A 418 -11.09 -5.48 -4.19
CA GLU A 418 -11.68 -5.75 -5.50
C GLU A 418 -10.59 -5.89 -6.57
N THR A 419 -9.61 -5.01 -6.59
CA THR A 419 -8.49 -5.06 -7.54
C THR A 419 -7.69 -6.35 -7.38
N VAL A 420 -7.35 -6.78 -6.15
CA VAL A 420 -6.64 -8.04 -5.90
C VAL A 420 -7.46 -9.25 -6.40
N VAL A 421 -8.75 -9.29 -6.14
CA VAL A 421 -9.63 -10.37 -6.64
C VAL A 421 -9.68 -10.38 -8.16
N ASN A 422 -9.77 -9.21 -8.80
CA ASN A 422 -9.77 -9.09 -10.25
C ASN A 422 -8.43 -9.49 -10.87
N ILE A 423 -7.30 -9.18 -10.21
CA ILE A 423 -5.97 -9.63 -10.64
C ILE A 423 -5.89 -11.17 -10.59
N HIS A 424 -6.36 -11.81 -9.52
CA HIS A 424 -6.40 -13.28 -9.44
C HIS A 424 -7.27 -13.89 -10.55
N ALA A 425 -8.48 -13.38 -10.75
CA ALA A 425 -9.39 -13.86 -11.80
C ALA A 425 -8.83 -13.65 -13.22
N ALA A 426 -8.17 -12.52 -13.47
CA ALA A 426 -7.48 -12.28 -14.73
C ALA A 426 -6.24 -13.17 -14.89
N GLY A 427 -5.54 -13.47 -13.78
CA GLY A 427 -4.41 -14.38 -13.76
C GLY A 427 -4.77 -15.79 -14.24
N GLU A 428 -5.95 -16.32 -13.88
CA GLU A 428 -6.45 -17.60 -14.38
C GLU A 428 -6.65 -17.58 -15.91
N LYS A 429 -7.24 -16.50 -16.44
CA LYS A 429 -7.42 -16.32 -17.88
C LYS A 429 -6.09 -16.15 -18.62
N PHE A 430 -5.12 -15.46 -18.01
CA PHE A 430 -3.77 -15.37 -18.56
C PHE A 430 -3.06 -16.73 -18.58
N ALA A 431 -3.31 -17.62 -17.60
CA ALA A 431 -2.77 -18.98 -17.64
C ALA A 431 -3.28 -19.77 -18.87
N GLU A 432 -4.59 -19.65 -19.20
CA GLU A 432 -5.12 -20.22 -20.45
C GLU A 432 -4.43 -19.60 -21.69
N LEU A 433 -4.15 -18.29 -21.69
CA LEU A 433 -3.44 -17.62 -22.79
C LEU A 433 -1.97 -18.07 -22.89
N VAL A 434 -1.26 -18.23 -21.77
CA VAL A 434 0.11 -18.75 -21.74
C VAL A 434 0.15 -20.14 -22.39
N LEU A 435 -0.72 -21.05 -21.97
CA LEU A 435 -0.82 -22.41 -22.53
C LEU A 435 -1.14 -22.40 -24.03
N LEU A 436 -2.04 -21.50 -24.47
CA LEU A 436 -2.40 -21.35 -25.88
C LEU A 436 -1.21 -20.87 -26.75
N LEU A 437 -0.26 -20.17 -26.16
CA LEU A 437 0.94 -19.67 -26.85
C LEU A 437 2.13 -20.65 -26.79
N GLU A 438 2.16 -21.52 -25.77
CA GLU A 438 3.23 -22.51 -25.57
C GLU A 438 3.01 -23.84 -26.32
N SER A 439 1.77 -24.27 -26.36
CA SER A 439 1.39 -25.53 -26.98
C SER A 439 0.35 -25.27 -28.07
N ASN A 440 0.30 -26.17 -29.07
CA ASN A 440 -0.79 -26.19 -30.04
C ASN A 440 -2.10 -26.70 -29.41
N VAL A 441 -2.43 -26.21 -28.18
CA VAL A 441 -3.69 -26.47 -27.52
C VAL A 441 -4.81 -26.05 -28.45
N ASP A 442 -5.82 -26.88 -28.54
CA ASP A 442 -6.97 -26.78 -29.42
C ASP A 442 -7.60 -25.38 -29.42
N VAL A 443 -7.10 -24.55 -30.34
CA VAL A 443 -7.66 -23.22 -30.65
C VAL A 443 -9.17 -23.33 -30.92
N GLY A 444 -9.62 -24.49 -31.43
CA GLY A 444 -11.02 -24.77 -31.71
C GLY A 444 -11.90 -24.82 -30.45
N THR A 445 -11.38 -25.28 -29.32
CA THR A 445 -12.13 -25.27 -28.06
C THR A 445 -12.31 -23.85 -27.53
N LEU A 446 -11.24 -23.02 -27.59
CA LEU A 446 -11.34 -21.61 -27.20
C LEU A 446 -12.24 -20.84 -28.18
N LYS A 447 -12.13 -21.09 -29.47
CA LYS A 447 -13.01 -20.52 -30.50
C LYS A 447 -14.48 -20.75 -30.16
N ARG A 448 -14.85 -21.99 -29.87
CA ARG A 448 -16.22 -22.36 -29.46
C ARG A 448 -16.71 -21.66 -28.18
N LYS A 449 -15.80 -21.38 -27.22
CA LYS A 449 -16.15 -20.59 -26.01
C LYS A 449 -16.40 -19.10 -26.34
N LEU A 450 -15.75 -18.57 -27.36
CA LEU A 450 -15.83 -17.15 -27.72
C LEU A 450 -16.97 -16.85 -28.70
N GLU A 451 -17.34 -17.81 -29.53
CA GLU A 451 -18.41 -17.73 -30.52
C GLU A 451 -19.79 -17.97 -29.91
N ASP A 452 -20.79 -17.54 -30.63
CA ASP A 452 -22.17 -17.92 -30.40
C ASP A 452 -22.91 -18.00 -31.74
N GLU A 453 -24.22 -18.29 -31.72
CA GLU A 453 -25.06 -18.45 -32.89
C GLU A 453 -25.08 -17.27 -33.88
N TYR A 454 -24.63 -16.08 -33.47
CA TYR A 454 -24.61 -14.85 -34.26
C TYR A 454 -23.19 -14.36 -34.58
N LEU A 455 -22.19 -14.89 -33.89
CA LEU A 455 -20.81 -14.44 -34.02
C LEU A 455 -19.86 -15.59 -34.32
N GLU A 456 -19.30 -15.58 -35.50
CA GLU A 456 -18.19 -16.43 -35.89
C GLU A 456 -16.87 -15.61 -35.85
N ILE A 457 -15.82 -16.18 -35.27
CA ILE A 457 -14.51 -15.53 -35.14
C ILE A 457 -13.52 -16.23 -36.07
N PRO A 458 -12.81 -15.49 -36.94
CA PRO A 458 -11.72 -16.06 -37.74
C PRO A 458 -10.70 -16.74 -36.84
N THR A 459 -10.24 -17.92 -37.22
CA THR A 459 -9.33 -18.75 -36.40
C THR A 459 -8.06 -17.99 -36.04
N ASP A 460 -7.51 -17.20 -36.97
CA ASP A 460 -6.32 -16.37 -36.75
C ASP A 460 -6.55 -15.22 -35.75
N SER A 461 -7.80 -14.82 -35.56
CA SER A 461 -8.18 -13.74 -34.64
C SER A 461 -8.53 -14.23 -33.22
N VAL A 462 -8.64 -15.55 -33.01
CA VAL A 462 -9.06 -16.12 -31.70
C VAL A 462 -8.14 -15.65 -30.56
N LYS A 463 -6.82 -15.72 -30.75
CA LYS A 463 -5.83 -15.28 -29.76
C LYS A 463 -5.97 -13.79 -29.45
N ARG A 464 -6.15 -12.97 -30.48
CA ARG A 464 -6.36 -11.51 -30.36
C ARG A 464 -7.63 -11.19 -29.60
N VAL A 465 -8.75 -11.84 -29.95
CA VAL A 465 -10.02 -11.62 -29.26
C VAL A 465 -9.93 -12.01 -27.78
N PHE A 466 -9.35 -13.17 -27.49
CA PHE A 466 -9.22 -13.65 -26.12
C PHE A 466 -8.33 -12.73 -25.27
N ALA A 467 -7.13 -12.40 -25.77
CA ALA A 467 -6.22 -11.46 -25.09
C ALA A 467 -6.88 -10.08 -24.90
N GLY A 468 -7.52 -9.54 -25.94
CA GLY A 468 -8.20 -8.25 -25.89
C GLY A 468 -9.33 -8.19 -24.86
N LEU A 469 -10.08 -9.28 -24.67
CA LEU A 469 -11.11 -9.36 -23.63
C LEU A 469 -10.50 -9.36 -22.23
N ILE A 470 -9.42 -10.12 -21.98
CA ILE A 470 -8.71 -10.11 -20.70
C ILE A 470 -8.22 -8.69 -20.38
N LEU A 471 -7.55 -8.04 -21.34
CA LEU A 471 -7.01 -6.70 -21.17
C LEU A 471 -8.08 -5.65 -20.90
N ARG A 472 -9.24 -5.74 -21.55
CA ARG A 472 -10.36 -4.83 -21.29
C ARG A 472 -10.97 -5.00 -19.90
N GLU A 473 -10.92 -6.19 -19.35
CA GLU A 473 -11.43 -6.48 -18.00
C GLU A 473 -10.49 -5.93 -16.93
N ILE A 474 -9.17 -6.24 -17.03
CA ILE A 474 -8.19 -5.89 -15.98
C ILE A 474 -7.50 -4.54 -16.22
N LYS A 475 -7.55 -4.01 -17.44
CA LYS A 475 -7.02 -2.69 -17.84
C LYS A 475 -5.54 -2.51 -17.49
N ASP A 476 -5.21 -1.39 -16.83
CA ASP A 476 -3.85 -0.99 -16.50
C ASP A 476 -3.12 -1.99 -15.58
N PHE A 477 -3.82 -2.92 -14.93
CA PHE A 477 -3.23 -3.98 -14.09
C PHE A 477 -2.87 -5.26 -14.86
N TRP A 478 -2.98 -5.29 -16.20
CA TRP A 478 -2.79 -6.51 -16.97
C TRP A 478 -1.37 -7.11 -16.84
N ARG A 479 -0.32 -6.28 -16.76
CA ARG A 479 1.05 -6.75 -16.55
C ARG A 479 1.22 -7.39 -15.17
N VAL A 480 0.58 -6.84 -14.16
CA VAL A 480 0.53 -7.43 -12.82
C VAL A 480 -0.22 -8.76 -12.85
N ALA A 481 -1.38 -8.82 -13.50
CA ALA A 481 -2.16 -10.06 -13.61
C ALA A 481 -1.40 -11.17 -14.37
N LEU A 482 -0.66 -10.80 -15.43
CA LEU A 482 0.22 -11.72 -16.14
C LEU A 482 1.37 -12.23 -15.24
N LEU A 483 1.99 -11.34 -14.43
CA LEU A 483 3.02 -11.74 -13.48
C LEU A 483 2.48 -12.74 -12.46
N ILE A 484 1.30 -12.46 -11.87
CA ILE A 484 0.64 -13.38 -10.95
C ILE A 484 0.29 -14.71 -11.63
N SER A 485 -0.15 -14.68 -12.87
CA SER A 485 -0.45 -15.87 -13.65
C SER A 485 0.76 -16.80 -13.79
N VAL A 486 1.90 -16.28 -14.24
CA VAL A 486 3.11 -17.10 -14.43
C VAL A 486 3.71 -17.58 -13.10
N LEU A 487 3.37 -16.98 -11.97
CA LEU A 487 3.73 -17.45 -10.64
C LEU A 487 2.80 -18.54 -10.13
N ALA A 488 1.50 -18.43 -10.41
CA ALA A 488 0.48 -19.34 -9.91
C ALA A 488 0.40 -20.65 -10.71
N TYR A 489 0.86 -20.68 -11.97
CA TYR A 489 0.66 -21.81 -12.88
C TYR A 489 1.96 -22.22 -13.60
N PRO A 490 2.21 -23.54 -13.82
CA PRO A 490 1.41 -24.66 -13.27
C PRO A 490 1.50 -24.76 -11.74
N GLU A 491 0.45 -25.27 -11.14
CA GLU A 491 0.45 -25.60 -9.70
C GLU A 491 1.43 -26.75 -9.47
N ALA A 492 2.42 -26.56 -8.60
CA ALA A 492 3.33 -27.61 -8.17
C ALA A 492 2.92 -28.09 -6.78
N GLU A 493 2.79 -29.40 -6.58
CA GLU A 493 2.46 -30.00 -5.28
C GLU A 493 3.47 -29.67 -4.17
N ASN A 494 4.71 -29.24 -4.52
CA ASN A 494 5.77 -28.79 -3.59
C ASN A 494 6.27 -27.38 -3.95
N ALA A 495 5.33 -26.43 -4.11
CA ALA A 495 5.61 -25.13 -4.71
C ALA A 495 6.60 -24.25 -3.92
N VAL A 496 6.74 -24.42 -2.61
CA VAL A 496 7.49 -23.50 -1.74
C VAL A 496 8.97 -23.41 -2.14
N ASP A 497 9.65 -24.55 -2.28
CA ASP A 497 11.09 -24.59 -2.57
C ASP A 497 11.41 -24.37 -4.06
N ILE A 498 10.42 -24.56 -4.93
CA ILE A 498 10.59 -24.46 -6.39
C ILE A 498 10.46 -23.02 -6.87
N LEU A 499 9.54 -22.25 -6.28
CA LEU A 499 9.24 -20.87 -6.70
C LEU A 499 10.43 -19.93 -6.59
N ILE A 500 11.34 -20.17 -5.65
CA ILE A 500 12.48 -19.29 -5.34
C ILE A 500 13.73 -19.66 -6.14
N LYS A 501 13.75 -20.86 -6.79
CA LYS A 501 14.92 -21.29 -7.56
C LYS A 501 15.13 -20.41 -8.80
N GLN A 502 16.38 -20.02 -9.04
CA GLN A 502 16.74 -19.12 -10.15
C GLN A 502 16.33 -19.67 -11.53
N ASP A 503 16.49 -20.96 -11.75
CA ASP A 503 16.14 -21.60 -13.03
C ASP A 503 14.62 -21.51 -13.29
N GLU A 504 13.81 -21.70 -12.25
CA GLU A 504 12.36 -21.57 -12.34
C GLU A 504 11.93 -20.12 -12.59
N LEU A 505 12.54 -19.18 -11.89
CA LEU A 505 12.27 -17.75 -12.11
C LEU A 505 12.66 -17.31 -13.52
N HIS A 506 13.75 -17.88 -14.09
CA HIS A 506 14.15 -17.61 -15.47
C HIS A 506 13.10 -18.12 -16.46
N LEU A 507 12.62 -19.34 -16.30
CA LEU A 507 11.56 -19.92 -17.12
C LEU A 507 10.27 -19.08 -17.06
N ARG A 508 9.88 -18.65 -15.86
CA ARG A 508 8.69 -17.79 -15.65
C ARG A 508 8.86 -16.42 -16.31
N LYS A 509 10.06 -15.86 -16.25
CA LYS A 509 10.39 -14.60 -16.97
C LYS A 509 10.25 -14.77 -18.48
N GLU A 510 10.73 -15.88 -19.05
CA GLU A 510 10.58 -16.16 -20.49
C GLU A 510 9.11 -16.26 -20.90
N LYS A 511 8.29 -16.97 -20.10
CA LYS A 511 6.84 -17.05 -20.33
C LYS A 511 6.19 -15.66 -20.28
N TYR A 512 6.49 -14.89 -19.26
CA TYR A 512 5.99 -13.51 -19.13
C TYR A 512 6.34 -12.67 -20.36
N THR A 513 7.63 -12.63 -20.73
CA THR A 513 8.14 -11.82 -21.84
C THR A 513 7.53 -12.24 -23.18
N ARG A 514 7.31 -13.54 -23.40
CA ARG A 514 6.66 -14.07 -24.61
C ARG A 514 5.22 -13.55 -24.73
N VAL A 515 4.44 -13.64 -23.67
CA VAL A 515 3.05 -13.17 -23.67
C VAL A 515 2.99 -11.66 -23.82
N GLU A 516 3.81 -10.92 -23.09
CA GLU A 516 3.89 -9.47 -23.18
C GLU A 516 4.21 -9.02 -24.62
N ARG A 517 5.22 -9.63 -25.26
CA ARG A 517 5.56 -9.37 -26.66
C ARG A 517 4.39 -9.67 -27.58
N THR A 518 3.74 -10.81 -27.42
CA THR A 518 2.58 -11.17 -28.25
C THR A 518 1.45 -10.14 -28.12
N ILE A 519 1.17 -9.62 -26.92
CA ILE A 519 0.16 -8.57 -26.69
C ILE A 519 0.56 -7.28 -27.42
N THR A 520 1.86 -6.92 -27.39
CA THR A 520 2.39 -5.75 -28.07
C THR A 520 2.35 -5.92 -29.60
N ASP A 521 2.77 -7.06 -30.13
CA ASP A 521 2.76 -7.37 -31.55
C ASP A 521 1.34 -7.41 -32.13
N LEU A 522 0.35 -7.75 -31.31
CA LEU A 522 -1.06 -7.69 -31.65
C LEU A 522 -1.67 -6.29 -31.50
N ASP A 523 -0.88 -5.27 -31.13
CA ASP A 523 -1.35 -3.90 -30.87
C ASP A 523 -2.56 -3.87 -29.92
N LEU A 524 -2.44 -4.56 -28.79
CA LEU A 524 -3.51 -4.68 -27.79
C LEU A 524 -3.23 -3.86 -26.52
N ASP A 525 -2.03 -3.30 -26.34
CA ASP A 525 -1.73 -2.46 -25.18
C ASP A 525 -2.57 -1.18 -25.23
N GLY A 526 -3.37 -0.95 -24.19
CA GLY A 526 -4.32 0.17 -24.15
C GLY A 526 -5.67 -0.11 -24.82
N VAL A 527 -5.94 -1.35 -25.26
CA VAL A 527 -7.22 -1.73 -25.93
C VAL A 527 -8.47 -1.39 -25.11
N TRP A 528 -8.36 -1.27 -23.80
CA TRP A 528 -9.47 -0.85 -22.93
C TRP A 528 -9.83 0.64 -23.06
N LYS A 529 -8.96 1.45 -23.66
CA LYS A 529 -9.20 2.88 -23.96
C LYS A 529 -9.97 3.06 -25.25
N LEU A 530 -10.01 2.05 -26.14
CA LEU A 530 -10.73 2.11 -27.38
C LEU A 530 -12.25 2.13 -27.13
N LYS A 531 -12.92 3.08 -27.76
CA LYS A 531 -14.39 3.13 -27.73
C LYS A 531 -14.97 1.97 -28.52
N PRO A 532 -16.12 1.39 -28.09
CA PRO A 532 -16.85 0.43 -28.90
C PRO A 532 -17.19 1.02 -30.27
N VAL A 533 -17.02 0.23 -31.33
CA VAL A 533 -17.36 0.62 -32.71
C VAL A 533 -18.85 0.91 -32.85
N LEU A 534 -19.70 0.22 -32.10
CA LEU A 534 -21.13 0.47 -31.99
C LEU A 534 -21.51 0.75 -30.55
N ASP A 535 -22.21 1.86 -30.31
CA ASP A 535 -22.84 2.15 -29.03
C ASP A 535 -24.24 1.52 -28.93
N GLY A 536 -24.83 1.58 -27.72
CA GLY A 536 -26.15 1.00 -27.50
C GLY A 536 -27.27 1.62 -28.37
N LYS A 537 -27.13 2.90 -28.73
CA LYS A 537 -28.14 3.58 -29.59
C LYS A 537 -28.06 3.10 -31.03
N SER A 538 -26.87 2.98 -31.57
CA SER A 538 -26.61 2.43 -32.91
C SER A 538 -27.13 1.00 -33.01
N ILE A 539 -26.86 0.17 -32.00
CA ILE A 539 -27.36 -1.21 -31.93
C ILE A 539 -28.90 -1.24 -31.88
N MET A 540 -29.54 -0.40 -31.05
CA MET A 540 -31.00 -0.30 -31.00
C MET A 540 -31.60 0.10 -32.36
N GLY A 541 -30.92 1.03 -33.06
CA GLY A 541 -31.34 1.42 -34.43
C GLY A 541 -31.28 0.26 -35.41
N VAL A 542 -30.18 -0.50 -35.44
CA VAL A 542 -30.03 -1.69 -36.29
C VAL A 542 -31.06 -2.77 -35.94
N MET A 543 -31.31 -2.98 -34.63
CA MET A 543 -32.27 -3.97 -34.13
C MET A 543 -33.75 -3.55 -34.22
N GLN A 544 -34.01 -2.28 -34.57
CA GLN A 544 -35.35 -1.67 -34.62
C GLN A 544 -36.11 -1.79 -33.27
N VAL A 545 -35.40 -1.75 -32.12
CA VAL A 545 -35.99 -1.81 -30.78
C VAL A 545 -36.05 -0.44 -30.14
N LYS A 546 -37.13 -0.15 -29.41
CA LYS A 546 -37.40 1.17 -28.82
C LYS A 546 -36.77 1.37 -27.44
N SER A 547 -36.35 0.29 -26.78
CA SER A 547 -35.77 0.36 -25.43
C SER A 547 -34.56 -0.57 -25.28
N GLY A 548 -33.62 -0.14 -24.43
CA GLY A 548 -32.47 -0.97 -24.06
C GLY A 548 -32.90 -2.16 -23.18
N GLY A 549 -32.00 -3.15 -23.06
CA GLY A 549 -32.26 -4.33 -22.25
C GLY A 549 -31.15 -5.38 -22.42
N PRO A 550 -31.31 -6.58 -21.83
CA PRO A 550 -30.29 -7.64 -21.88
C PRO A 550 -29.86 -8.02 -23.31
N LEU A 551 -30.79 -7.93 -24.29
CA LEU A 551 -30.50 -8.19 -25.70
C LEU A 551 -29.45 -7.21 -26.26
N ILE A 552 -29.60 -5.91 -25.94
CA ILE A 552 -28.65 -4.89 -26.40
C ILE A 552 -27.28 -5.11 -25.78
N GLY A 553 -27.23 -5.48 -24.50
CA GLY A 553 -25.96 -5.83 -23.82
C GLY A 553 -25.25 -7.03 -24.48
N LYS A 554 -26.00 -8.07 -24.88
CA LYS A 554 -25.42 -9.20 -25.63
C LYS A 554 -24.83 -8.75 -26.98
N TRP A 555 -25.55 -7.90 -27.71
CA TRP A 555 -25.06 -7.39 -28.99
C TRP A 555 -23.87 -6.45 -28.84
N GLN A 556 -23.80 -5.66 -27.76
CA GLN A 556 -22.60 -4.87 -27.44
C GLN A 556 -21.37 -5.77 -27.22
N GLN A 557 -21.52 -6.88 -26.51
CA GLN A 557 -20.44 -7.85 -26.33
C GLN A 557 -20.02 -8.53 -27.63
N ARG A 558 -21.00 -8.88 -28.52
CA ARG A 558 -20.69 -9.42 -29.86
C ARG A 558 -19.95 -8.41 -30.72
N ALA A 559 -20.44 -7.16 -30.78
CA ALA A 559 -19.80 -6.08 -31.53
C ALA A 559 -18.36 -5.81 -31.01
N LEU A 560 -18.13 -5.90 -29.71
CA LEU A 560 -16.79 -5.80 -29.14
C LEU A 560 -15.87 -6.94 -29.59
N LYS A 561 -16.35 -8.18 -29.56
CA LYS A 561 -15.59 -9.34 -30.03
C LYS A 561 -15.30 -9.23 -31.53
N TRP A 562 -16.28 -8.77 -32.32
CA TRP A 562 -16.11 -8.48 -33.74
C TRP A 562 -15.05 -7.42 -33.96
N GLN A 563 -15.08 -6.29 -33.23
CA GLN A 563 -14.09 -5.22 -33.30
C GLN A 563 -12.67 -5.72 -32.97
N LEU A 564 -12.54 -6.58 -31.96
CA LEU A 564 -11.25 -7.20 -31.61
C LEU A 564 -10.75 -8.15 -32.70
N ALA A 565 -11.65 -8.87 -33.39
CA ALA A 565 -11.32 -9.76 -34.49
C ALA A 565 -10.95 -8.99 -35.76
N HIS A 566 -11.48 -7.77 -35.94
CA HIS A 566 -11.30 -6.93 -37.13
C HIS A 566 -10.69 -5.57 -36.73
N PRO A 567 -9.37 -5.46 -36.46
CA PRO A 567 -8.73 -4.25 -35.96
C PRO A 567 -8.91 -3.03 -36.86
N ASN A 568 -9.01 -3.25 -38.17
CA ASN A 568 -9.23 -2.21 -39.19
C ASN A 568 -10.68 -2.11 -39.62
N GLY A 569 -11.59 -2.83 -38.97
CA GLY A 569 -13.01 -2.86 -39.35
C GLY A 569 -13.73 -1.55 -39.04
N THR A 570 -14.53 -1.12 -40.00
CA THR A 570 -15.32 0.12 -39.91
C THR A 570 -16.66 -0.08 -39.20
N MET A 571 -17.29 1.02 -38.82
CA MET A 571 -18.62 1.01 -38.24
C MET A 571 -19.65 0.41 -39.21
N ASP A 572 -19.57 0.74 -40.50
CA ASP A 572 -20.51 0.27 -41.53
C ASP A 572 -20.35 -1.24 -41.74
N GLU A 573 -19.13 -1.76 -41.77
CA GLU A 573 -18.87 -3.20 -41.88
C GLU A 573 -19.44 -3.97 -40.64
N CYS A 574 -19.31 -3.40 -39.46
CA CYS A 574 -19.87 -3.99 -38.24
C CYS A 574 -21.41 -4.00 -38.28
N ILE A 575 -22.04 -2.94 -38.78
CA ILE A 575 -23.48 -2.86 -38.98
C ILE A 575 -23.95 -3.90 -40.00
N GLU A 576 -23.26 -4.01 -41.12
CA GLU A 576 -23.59 -4.98 -42.19
C GLU A 576 -23.46 -6.43 -41.67
N TRP A 577 -22.34 -6.76 -40.96
CA TRP A 577 -22.19 -8.04 -40.29
C TRP A 577 -23.37 -8.32 -39.33
N MET A 578 -23.78 -7.33 -38.54
CA MET A 578 -24.85 -7.47 -37.56
C MET A 578 -26.18 -7.78 -38.25
N LYS A 579 -26.53 -7.09 -39.39
CA LYS A 579 -27.73 -7.34 -40.18
C LYS A 579 -27.74 -8.74 -40.81
N GLN A 580 -26.59 -9.15 -41.38
CA GLN A 580 -26.42 -10.46 -41.99
C GLN A 580 -26.60 -11.61 -40.98
N SER A 581 -26.03 -11.45 -39.77
CA SER A 581 -26.14 -12.42 -38.69
C SER A 581 -27.59 -12.63 -38.23
N GLN A 582 -28.39 -11.55 -38.21
CA GLN A 582 -29.81 -11.63 -37.91
C GLN A 582 -30.61 -12.33 -39.02
N SER A 583 -30.34 -11.98 -40.29
CA SER A 583 -31.04 -12.54 -41.45
C SER A 583 -30.80 -14.04 -41.63
N LYS A 584 -29.56 -14.52 -41.34
CA LYS A 584 -29.23 -15.94 -41.38
C LYS A 584 -30.10 -16.76 -40.44
N ARG A 585 -30.39 -16.27 -39.24
CA ARG A 585 -31.20 -16.99 -38.26
C ARG A 585 -32.68 -16.99 -38.58
N GLN A 586 -33.23 -15.87 -39.05
CA GLN A 586 -34.64 -15.85 -39.46
C GLN A 586 -34.96 -16.91 -40.55
N LYS A 587 -33.99 -17.18 -41.43
CA LYS A 587 -34.13 -18.24 -42.44
C LYS A 587 -34.05 -19.65 -41.85
N VAL A 588 -33.26 -19.87 -40.79
CA VAL A 588 -33.18 -21.19 -40.10
C VAL A 588 -34.47 -21.45 -39.30
N GLU A 589 -35.02 -20.44 -38.59
CA GLU A 589 -36.26 -20.57 -37.81
C GLU A 589 -37.51 -20.73 -38.70
N THR A 590 -37.45 -20.29 -39.96
CA THR A 590 -38.55 -20.49 -40.93
C THR A 590 -38.44 -21.79 -41.71
N SER A 591 -37.32 -22.52 -41.55
CA SER A 591 -37.04 -23.79 -42.27
C SER A 591 -37.15 -25.03 -41.36
N THR A 592 -37.37 -24.81 -40.07
CA THR A 592 -37.70 -25.81 -39.04
C THR A 592 -39.17 -25.71 -38.66
#